data_803e987e9129f5e7c3b3ac348fd1ec41
#
_entry.id   803e987e9129f5e7c3b3ac348fd1ec41
#
_cell.length_a   1.000
_cell.length_b   1.000
_cell.length_c   1.000
_cell.angle_alpha   90.00
_cell.angle_beta   90.00
_cell.angle_gamma   90.00
#
_symmetry.space_group_name_H-M   'P 1'
#
loop_
_entity.id
_entity.type
_entity.pdbx_description
1 polymer ?
#
loop_
_entity_poly.entity_id
_entity_poly.type
_entity_poly.pdbx_seq_one_letter_code
_entity_poly.pdbx_strand_id
1 'polypeptide(L)'
;MLYTSMAHPFTHLALSALGLLAFLQASYAQDPLDRIPPDGQPWRIERPADVPPALAAALKQADCRQSEAMMVTFPIELFRPAGARPMAIVPCSGITLYGRAYVFERDGSLRALAFPVMPFPGRVNASEQAGVLAWNPDAKTLTALESNDVCEGTVTRHTYRYDERHGGDDLNGFALVKVERGKLGCNGASENWQVMWEN
;
A
#
# COMPACT_ATOMS: atom_id res chain seq x y z
N MET A 1 -7.69 6.08 87.92
CA MET A 1 -7.57 7.12 86.87
C MET A 1 -6.97 6.46 85.64
N LEU A 2 -7.82 6.11 84.68
CA LEU A 2 -7.45 5.43 83.40
C LEU A 2 -7.44 6.46 82.28
N TYR A 3 -6.31 6.65 81.64
CA TYR A 3 -6.20 7.43 80.40
C TYR A 3 -6.14 6.48 79.23
N THR A 4 -7.18 6.46 78.44
CA THR A 4 -7.27 5.79 77.12
C THR A 4 -6.73 6.71 76.04
N SER A 5 -5.66 6.27 75.37
CA SER A 5 -5.08 6.90 74.23
C SER A 5 -5.86 6.45 72.99
N MET A 6 -6.48 7.39 72.28
CA MET A 6 -7.06 7.19 70.93
C MET A 6 -5.98 7.36 69.89
N ALA A 7 -5.62 6.27 69.18
CA ALA A 7 -4.82 6.31 67.97
C ALA A 7 -5.72 6.57 66.74
N HIS A 8 -5.39 7.55 65.94
CA HIS A 8 -6.08 7.89 64.70
C HIS A 8 -5.56 7.01 63.53
N PRO A 9 -6.42 6.47 62.69
CA PRO A 9 -6.02 5.84 61.43
C PRO A 9 -6.17 6.83 60.28
N PHE A 10 -5.08 7.52 59.90
CA PHE A 10 -5.01 8.30 58.64
C PHE A 10 -3.74 7.93 57.88
N THR A 11 -3.74 6.77 57.19
CA THR A 11 -2.62 6.45 56.26
C THR A 11 -3.00 5.46 55.18
N HIS A 12 -4.19 5.54 54.56
CA HIS A 12 -4.51 4.64 53.42
C HIS A 12 -5.18 5.31 52.22
N LEU A 13 -5.00 6.61 51.95
CA LEU A 13 -5.64 7.28 50.83
C LEU A 13 -4.67 7.88 49.77
N ALA A 14 -3.36 7.65 49.92
CA ALA A 14 -2.38 8.26 48.99
C ALA A 14 -1.86 7.36 47.85
N LEU A 15 -2.21 6.07 47.81
CA LEU A 15 -1.65 5.13 46.82
C LEU A 15 -2.57 4.84 45.60
N SER A 16 -3.81 5.31 45.61
CA SER A 16 -4.75 5.01 44.52
C SER A 16 -4.74 6.04 43.37
N ALA A 17 -4.12 7.18 43.55
CA ALA A 17 -4.11 8.25 42.53
C ALA A 17 -2.98 8.12 41.49
N LEU A 18 -1.90 7.39 41.81
CA LEU A 18 -0.77 7.19 40.85
C LEU A 18 -1.03 6.06 39.85
N GLY A 19 -1.93 5.14 40.13
CA GLY A 19 -2.27 4.03 39.23
C GLY A 19 -3.15 4.45 38.05
N LEU A 20 -3.94 5.51 38.16
CA LEU A 20 -4.85 5.95 37.11
C LEU A 20 -4.15 6.80 35.99
N LEU A 21 -3.03 7.44 36.31
CA LEU A 21 -2.29 8.26 35.33
C LEU A 21 -1.44 7.42 34.37
N ALA A 22 -1.11 6.17 34.73
CA ALA A 22 -0.34 5.28 33.87
C ALA A 22 -1.17 4.64 32.73
N PHE A 23 -2.49 4.62 32.82
CA PHE A 23 -3.38 4.09 31.78
C PHE A 23 -3.80 5.11 30.74
N LEU A 24 -3.54 6.41 30.93
CA LEU A 24 -3.88 7.46 29.97
C LEU A 24 -2.76 7.77 28.95
N GLN A 25 -1.62 7.13 29.07
CA GLN A 25 -0.65 7.03 27.99
C GLN A 25 -0.94 5.80 27.11
N ALA A 26 -2.20 5.54 26.79
CA ALA A 26 -2.54 4.79 25.59
C ALA A 26 -1.89 5.55 24.46
N SER A 27 -0.72 5.07 24.04
CA SER A 27 0.02 5.52 22.89
C SER A 27 -1.00 5.84 21.81
N TYR A 28 -1.16 7.09 21.43
CA TYR A 28 -1.72 7.46 20.15
C TYR A 28 -0.77 6.82 19.15
N ALA A 29 -1.02 5.56 18.82
CA ALA A 29 -0.37 4.94 17.69
C ALA A 29 -0.74 5.84 16.51
N GLN A 30 0.21 6.65 16.04
CA GLN A 30 0.00 7.48 14.87
C GLN A 30 -0.58 6.59 13.78
N ASP A 31 -1.68 7.03 13.18
CA ASP A 31 -2.26 6.32 12.04
C ASP A 31 -1.13 6.10 11.03
N PRO A 32 -0.85 4.86 10.61
CA PRO A 32 0.15 4.60 9.58
C PRO A 32 0.00 5.50 8.35
N LEU A 33 -1.21 5.96 8.04
CA LEU A 33 -1.48 6.87 6.94
C LEU A 33 -0.94 8.31 7.17
N ASP A 34 -0.69 8.71 8.43
CA ASP A 34 -0.07 9.99 8.77
C ASP A 34 1.42 10.03 8.43
N ARG A 35 2.04 8.87 8.20
CA ARG A 35 3.44 8.75 7.79
C ARG A 35 3.65 8.92 6.29
N ILE A 36 2.59 8.96 5.50
CA ILE A 36 2.68 9.17 4.05
C ILE A 36 3.17 10.59 3.79
N PRO A 37 4.31 10.75 3.10
CA PRO A 37 4.84 12.06 2.76
C PRO A 37 3.83 12.89 1.92
N PRO A 38 3.71 14.20 2.18
CA PRO A 38 2.74 15.05 1.48
C PRO A 38 3.11 15.34 0.02
N ASP A 39 4.38 15.11 -0.37
CA ASP A 39 4.92 15.33 -1.70
C ASP A 39 4.65 14.19 -2.69
N GLY A 40 3.87 13.20 -2.28
CA GLY A 40 3.54 12.04 -3.10
C GLY A 40 4.60 10.96 -3.12
N GLN A 41 5.73 11.16 -2.42
CA GLN A 41 6.74 10.11 -2.28
C GLN A 41 6.17 8.91 -1.50
N PRO A 42 6.55 7.67 -1.85
CA PRO A 42 6.07 6.51 -1.14
C PRO A 42 6.75 6.35 0.22
N TRP A 43 5.94 6.10 1.24
CA TRP A 43 6.42 5.52 2.48
C TRP A 43 6.48 3.99 2.34
N ARG A 44 7.65 3.41 2.61
CA ARG A 44 7.91 1.98 2.43
C ARG A 44 7.73 1.21 3.74
N ILE A 45 6.96 0.12 3.67
CA ILE A 45 6.76 -0.81 4.77
C ILE A 45 7.53 -2.08 4.46
N GLU A 46 8.56 -2.33 5.26
CA GLU A 46 9.47 -3.47 5.11
C GLU A 46 9.23 -4.56 6.18
N ARG A 47 8.34 -4.31 7.14
CA ARG A 47 8.05 -5.25 8.24
C ARG A 47 6.55 -5.51 8.35
N PRO A 48 6.14 -6.78 8.56
CA PRO A 48 4.72 -7.13 8.72
C PRO A 48 4.02 -6.39 9.86
N ALA A 49 4.75 -6.07 10.94
CA ALA A 49 4.20 -5.36 12.09
C ALA A 49 3.79 -3.90 11.80
N ASP A 50 4.33 -3.30 10.74
CA ASP A 50 4.04 -1.92 10.34
C ASP A 50 2.88 -1.82 9.33
N VAL A 51 2.35 -2.97 8.87
CA VAL A 51 1.23 -3.01 7.91
C VAL A 51 -0.05 -2.55 8.60
N PRO A 52 -0.78 -1.56 8.06
CA PRO A 52 -2.06 -1.14 8.61
C PRO A 52 -3.03 -2.34 8.77
N PRO A 53 -3.74 -2.46 9.91
CA PRO A 53 -4.59 -3.63 10.17
C PRO A 53 -5.64 -3.89 9.08
N ALA A 54 -6.25 -2.83 8.55
CA ALA A 54 -7.21 -2.95 7.45
C ALA A 54 -6.57 -3.54 6.19
N LEU A 55 -5.33 -3.10 5.85
CA LEU A 55 -4.58 -3.62 4.72
C LEU A 55 -4.19 -5.09 4.95
N ALA A 56 -3.71 -5.45 6.14
CA ALA A 56 -3.38 -6.83 6.48
C ALA A 56 -4.58 -7.77 6.33
N ALA A 57 -5.77 -7.34 6.76
CA ALA A 57 -7.02 -8.08 6.58
C ALA A 57 -7.38 -8.27 5.10
N ALA A 58 -7.28 -7.22 4.28
CA ALA A 58 -7.56 -7.27 2.85
C ALA A 58 -6.58 -8.20 2.12
N LEU A 59 -5.29 -8.17 2.47
CA LEU A 59 -4.28 -9.05 1.87
C LEU A 59 -4.53 -10.52 2.19
N LYS A 60 -4.93 -10.82 3.42
CA LYS A 60 -5.32 -12.17 3.82
C LYS A 60 -6.53 -12.66 3.04
N GLN A 61 -7.54 -11.81 2.86
CA GLN A 61 -8.75 -12.15 2.09
C GLN A 61 -8.44 -12.37 0.61
N ALA A 62 -7.49 -11.62 0.06
CA ALA A 62 -7.08 -11.71 -1.35
C ALA A 62 -6.05 -12.83 -1.62
N ASP A 63 -5.68 -13.66 -0.63
CA ASP A 63 -4.59 -14.66 -0.67
C ASP A 63 -3.26 -14.06 -1.18
N CYS A 64 -3.04 -12.77 -0.88
CA CYS A 64 -1.79 -12.08 -1.19
C CYS A 64 -0.75 -12.43 -0.13
N ARG A 65 0.12 -13.36 -0.45
CA ARG A 65 1.14 -13.85 0.49
C ARG A 65 2.36 -12.96 0.44
N GLN A 66 2.82 -12.56 1.62
CA GLN A 66 4.05 -11.82 1.81
C GLN A 66 4.85 -12.47 2.92
N SER A 67 6.15 -12.70 2.68
CA SER A 67 7.10 -13.04 3.71
C SER A 67 7.89 -11.80 4.12
N GLU A 68 8.48 -11.80 5.31
CA GLU A 68 9.36 -10.73 5.76
C GLU A 68 10.53 -10.51 4.78
N ALA A 69 11.16 -11.58 4.30
CA ALA A 69 12.22 -11.49 3.30
C ALA A 69 11.75 -10.87 1.98
N MET A 70 10.50 -11.14 1.57
CA MET A 70 9.91 -10.53 0.38
C MET A 70 9.68 -9.03 0.59
N MET A 71 9.20 -8.61 1.76
CA MET A 71 8.92 -7.20 2.07
C MET A 71 10.19 -6.35 2.10
N VAL A 72 11.35 -6.92 2.47
CA VAL A 72 12.64 -6.22 2.39
C VAL A 72 13.04 -5.95 0.94
N THR A 73 12.82 -6.90 0.04
CA THR A 73 13.18 -6.77 -1.38
C THR A 73 12.13 -5.99 -2.18
N PHE A 74 10.87 -6.22 -1.86
CA PHE A 74 9.70 -5.64 -2.50
C PHE A 74 8.76 -5.09 -1.42
N PRO A 75 9.05 -3.89 -0.88
CA PRO A 75 8.25 -3.29 0.19
C PRO A 75 6.84 -2.97 -0.28
N ILE A 76 5.90 -2.92 0.68
CA ILE A 76 4.62 -2.27 0.44
C ILE A 76 4.88 -0.78 0.36
N GLU A 77 4.35 -0.12 -0.64
CA GLU A 77 4.45 1.32 -0.80
C GLU A 77 3.11 1.99 -0.49
N LEU A 78 3.10 2.86 0.51
CA LEU A 78 1.96 3.75 0.78
C LEU A 78 2.29 5.14 0.25
N PHE A 79 1.40 5.71 -0.55
CA PHE A 79 1.59 7.04 -1.12
C PHE A 79 0.25 7.75 -1.30
N ARG A 80 0.32 9.07 -1.50
CA ARG A 80 -0.86 9.89 -1.75
C ARG A 80 -0.57 10.83 -2.92
N PRO A 81 -1.06 10.54 -4.12
CA PRO A 81 -1.04 11.52 -5.19
C PRO A 81 -1.80 12.79 -4.76
N ALA A 82 -1.36 13.96 -5.21
CA ALA A 82 -2.00 15.23 -4.84
C ALA A 82 -3.50 15.22 -5.17
N GLY A 83 -4.34 15.60 -4.22
CA GLY A 83 -5.80 15.59 -4.39
C GLY A 83 -6.49 14.22 -4.32
N ALA A 84 -5.72 13.11 -4.26
CA ALA A 84 -6.26 11.76 -4.17
C ALA A 84 -6.34 11.23 -2.75
N ARG A 85 -7.02 10.09 -2.61
CA ARG A 85 -7.01 9.28 -1.39
C ARG A 85 -5.68 8.53 -1.26
N PRO A 86 -5.25 8.18 -0.03
CA PRO A 86 -4.09 7.34 0.17
C PRO A 86 -4.22 6.00 -0.54
N MET A 87 -3.11 5.51 -1.06
CA MET A 87 -3.03 4.25 -1.78
C MET A 87 -1.95 3.35 -1.20
N ALA A 88 -2.14 2.05 -1.38
CA ALA A 88 -1.11 1.04 -1.16
C ALA A 88 -0.81 0.30 -2.46
N ILE A 89 0.46 0.16 -2.80
CA ILE A 89 0.95 -0.83 -3.77
C ILE A 89 1.53 -1.99 -2.97
N VAL A 90 1.02 -3.19 -3.24
CA VAL A 90 1.37 -4.39 -2.50
C VAL A 90 1.88 -5.44 -3.47
N PRO A 91 3.17 -5.78 -3.41
CA PRO A 91 3.71 -6.94 -4.11
C PRO A 91 3.16 -8.24 -3.50
N CYS A 92 2.64 -9.13 -4.32
CA CYS A 92 2.10 -10.42 -3.92
C CYS A 92 2.89 -11.56 -4.57
N SER A 93 3.20 -12.60 -3.80
CA SER A 93 3.81 -13.81 -4.35
C SER A 93 2.76 -14.76 -4.92
N GLY A 94 3.03 -15.26 -6.11
CA GLY A 94 2.24 -16.28 -6.79
C GLY A 94 3.18 -17.19 -7.58
N ILE A 95 2.74 -17.71 -8.72
CA ILE A 95 3.62 -18.38 -9.70
C ILE A 95 4.64 -17.37 -10.22
N THR A 96 4.19 -16.12 -10.42
CA THR A 96 5.02 -14.95 -10.71
C THR A 96 4.73 -13.86 -9.70
N LEU A 97 5.64 -12.89 -9.55
CA LEU A 97 5.40 -11.70 -8.74
C LEU A 97 4.36 -10.82 -9.45
N TYR A 98 3.34 -10.41 -8.72
CA TYR A 98 2.34 -9.47 -9.22
C TYR A 98 2.04 -8.41 -8.15
N GLY A 99 1.52 -7.27 -8.58
CA GLY A 99 1.12 -6.18 -7.69
C GLY A 99 -0.39 -6.08 -7.57
N ARG A 100 -0.85 -5.70 -6.39
CA ARG A 100 -2.20 -5.21 -6.14
C ARG A 100 -2.13 -3.77 -5.66
N ALA A 101 -3.14 -2.99 -6.00
CA ALA A 101 -3.28 -1.64 -5.47
C ALA A 101 -4.59 -1.52 -4.69
N TYR A 102 -4.54 -0.77 -3.60
CA TYR A 102 -5.69 -0.50 -2.73
C TYR A 102 -5.80 1.00 -2.48
N VAL A 103 -7.02 1.49 -2.35
CA VAL A 103 -7.34 2.84 -1.92
C VAL A 103 -7.92 2.80 -0.52
N PHE A 104 -7.44 3.66 0.36
CA PHE A 104 -8.03 3.90 1.67
C PHE A 104 -9.19 4.88 1.50
N GLU A 105 -10.39 4.40 1.73
CA GLU A 105 -11.59 5.21 1.65
C GLU A 105 -11.75 6.10 2.90
N ARG A 106 -12.60 7.13 2.82
CA ARG A 106 -12.80 8.09 3.92
C ARG A 106 -13.37 7.47 5.20
N ASP A 107 -14.10 6.36 5.06
CA ASP A 107 -14.68 5.60 6.17
C ASP A 107 -13.69 4.58 6.78
N GLY A 108 -12.44 4.58 6.33
CA GLY A 108 -11.39 3.64 6.77
C GLY A 108 -11.45 2.27 6.10
N SER A 109 -12.42 2.04 5.21
CA SER A 109 -12.44 0.82 4.39
C SER A 109 -11.38 0.83 3.30
N LEU A 110 -11.11 -0.34 2.73
CA LEU A 110 -10.18 -0.52 1.62
C LEU A 110 -10.92 -1.00 0.38
N ARG A 111 -10.59 -0.41 -0.74
CA ARG A 111 -11.08 -0.83 -2.05
C ARG A 111 -9.90 -1.25 -2.92
N ALA A 112 -9.95 -2.48 -3.45
CA ALA A 112 -9.00 -2.92 -4.47
C ALA A 112 -9.23 -2.14 -5.77
N LEU A 113 -8.15 -1.79 -6.47
CA LEU A 113 -8.21 -1.18 -7.79
C LEU A 113 -8.06 -2.22 -8.88
N ALA A 114 -8.97 -2.20 -9.85
CA ALA A 114 -8.88 -2.98 -11.07
C ALA A 114 -8.47 -2.06 -12.23
N PHE A 115 -7.22 -2.20 -12.67
CA PHE A 115 -6.67 -1.38 -13.74
C PHE A 115 -7.07 -1.92 -15.13
N PRO A 116 -7.30 -1.02 -16.13
CA PRO A 116 -7.42 -1.44 -17.51
C PRO A 116 -6.09 -1.98 -18.01
N VAL A 117 -6.05 -3.24 -18.39
CA VAL A 117 -4.89 -3.91 -18.99
C VAL A 117 -5.20 -4.33 -20.41
N MET A 118 -4.22 -4.28 -21.30
CA MET A 118 -4.35 -4.67 -22.70
C MET A 118 -3.48 -5.90 -23.00
N PRO A 119 -3.98 -7.12 -22.75
CA PRO A 119 -3.23 -8.34 -22.99
C PRO A 119 -2.95 -8.57 -24.48
N PHE A 120 -3.82 -8.07 -25.35
CA PHE A 120 -3.70 -8.12 -26.81
C PHE A 120 -4.12 -6.78 -27.42
N PRO A 121 -3.58 -6.40 -28.59
CA PRO A 121 -3.97 -5.17 -29.28
C PRO A 121 -5.49 -5.06 -29.45
N GLY A 122 -6.06 -3.94 -29.01
CA GLY A 122 -7.49 -3.66 -29.13
C GLY A 122 -8.39 -4.35 -28.12
N ARG A 123 -7.86 -5.17 -27.20
CA ARG A 123 -8.64 -5.83 -26.15
C ARG A 123 -8.23 -5.31 -24.78
N VAL A 124 -9.13 -4.59 -24.13
CA VAL A 124 -8.94 -4.06 -22.76
C VAL A 124 -9.77 -4.88 -21.78
N ASN A 125 -9.15 -5.32 -20.70
CA ASN A 125 -9.80 -5.99 -19.57
C ASN A 125 -9.52 -5.19 -18.29
N ALA A 126 -10.36 -5.32 -17.28
CA ALA A 126 -10.06 -4.85 -15.94
C ALA A 126 -9.35 -5.96 -15.15
N SER A 127 -8.26 -5.63 -14.46
CA SER A 127 -7.49 -6.57 -13.65
C SER A 127 -7.05 -5.95 -12.34
N GLU A 128 -7.30 -6.64 -11.22
CA GLU A 128 -6.71 -6.31 -9.92
C GLU A 128 -5.25 -6.79 -9.80
N GLN A 129 -4.79 -7.57 -10.76
CA GLN A 129 -3.43 -8.10 -10.86
C GLN A 129 -2.81 -7.59 -12.17
N ALA A 130 -2.45 -6.31 -12.17
CA ALA A 130 -1.98 -5.63 -13.36
C ALA A 130 -0.47 -5.82 -13.65
N GLY A 131 0.18 -6.80 -13.00
CA GLY A 131 1.63 -7.01 -13.05
C GLY A 131 2.36 -6.35 -11.88
N VAL A 132 3.68 -6.21 -11.96
CA VAL A 132 4.48 -5.53 -10.92
C VAL A 132 4.24 -4.03 -11.04
N LEU A 133 3.67 -3.45 -9.98
CA LEU A 133 3.32 -2.03 -9.93
C LEU A 133 4.49 -1.19 -9.39
N ALA A 134 4.69 0.00 -9.97
CA ALA A 134 5.66 0.97 -9.49
C ALA A 134 5.12 2.40 -9.68
N TRP A 135 5.13 3.19 -8.59
CA TRP A 135 4.75 4.59 -8.61
C TRP A 135 5.96 5.49 -8.85
N ASN A 136 5.84 6.43 -9.79
CA ASN A 136 6.80 7.51 -10.01
C ASN A 136 6.13 8.85 -9.66
N PRO A 137 6.46 9.45 -8.50
CA PRO A 137 5.86 10.70 -8.04
C PRO A 137 6.23 11.90 -8.91
N ASP A 138 7.45 11.95 -9.46
CA ASP A 138 7.93 13.07 -10.26
C ASP A 138 7.23 13.13 -11.63
N ALA A 139 7.05 11.97 -12.25
CA ALA A 139 6.32 11.85 -13.52
C ALA A 139 4.79 11.76 -13.32
N LYS A 140 4.33 11.61 -12.09
CA LYS A 140 2.92 11.33 -11.73
C LYS A 140 2.36 10.15 -12.54
N THR A 141 3.16 9.07 -12.64
CA THR A 141 2.78 7.86 -13.37
C THR A 141 2.86 6.62 -12.50
N LEU A 142 1.92 5.72 -12.71
CA LEU A 142 1.97 4.35 -12.21
C LEU A 142 2.27 3.45 -13.39
N THR A 143 3.27 2.60 -13.26
CA THR A 143 3.56 1.56 -14.26
C THR A 143 3.19 0.19 -13.73
N ALA A 144 2.68 -0.67 -14.62
CA ALA A 144 2.45 -2.07 -14.35
C ALA A 144 3.22 -2.90 -15.37
N LEU A 145 4.11 -3.76 -14.88
CA LEU A 145 4.94 -4.63 -15.69
C LEU A 145 4.43 -6.07 -15.59
N GLU A 146 3.82 -6.56 -16.64
CA GLU A 146 3.27 -7.92 -16.73
C GLU A 146 4.22 -8.79 -17.54
N SER A 147 4.67 -9.90 -16.94
CA SER A 147 5.48 -10.91 -17.64
C SER A 147 4.80 -12.27 -17.48
N ASN A 148 4.67 -12.99 -18.56
CA ASN A 148 4.16 -14.36 -18.56
C ASN A 148 5.27 -15.40 -18.42
N ASP A 149 6.54 -14.97 -18.56
CA ASP A 149 7.71 -15.83 -18.57
C ASP A 149 8.80 -15.33 -17.62
N VAL A 150 9.60 -16.24 -17.13
CA VAL A 150 10.68 -15.95 -16.19
C VAL A 150 11.92 -15.41 -16.93
N CYS A 151 12.08 -15.76 -18.23
CA CYS A 151 13.27 -15.47 -19.01
C CYS A 151 12.96 -15.60 -20.51
N GLU A 152 13.49 -14.69 -21.31
CA GLU A 152 13.34 -14.62 -22.78
C GLU A 152 11.89 -14.50 -23.30
N GLY A 153 10.96 -14.21 -22.38
CA GLY A 153 9.54 -14.06 -22.70
C GLY A 153 9.16 -12.68 -23.17
N THR A 154 7.87 -12.54 -23.42
CA THR A 154 7.26 -11.24 -23.72
C THR A 154 6.87 -10.55 -22.42
N VAL A 155 7.19 -9.26 -22.30
CA VAL A 155 6.76 -8.40 -21.21
C VAL A 155 5.90 -7.27 -21.75
N THR A 156 4.82 -6.97 -21.02
CA THR A 156 3.94 -5.84 -21.35
C THR A 156 4.03 -4.80 -20.23
N ARG A 157 4.22 -3.54 -20.61
CA ARG A 157 4.22 -2.41 -19.70
C ARG A 157 2.99 -1.55 -19.97
N HIS A 158 2.15 -1.38 -18.94
CA HIS A 158 1.07 -0.43 -18.93
C HIS A 158 1.50 0.80 -18.16
N THR A 159 1.30 1.99 -18.71
CA THR A 159 1.56 3.26 -18.04
C THR A 159 0.25 3.99 -17.82
N TYR A 160 -0.01 4.33 -16.57
CA TYR A 160 -1.16 5.11 -16.14
C TYR A 160 -0.68 6.47 -15.71
N ARG A 161 -1.31 7.54 -16.23
CA ARG A 161 -1.05 8.91 -15.78
C ARG A 161 -2.06 9.30 -14.71
N TYR A 162 -1.56 9.91 -13.66
CA TYR A 162 -2.40 10.49 -12.63
C TYR A 162 -2.91 11.87 -13.05
N ASP A 163 -4.22 12.10 -12.91
CA ASP A 163 -4.88 13.41 -13.10
C ASP A 163 -5.65 13.78 -11.83
N GLU A 164 -5.23 14.87 -11.20
CA GLU A 164 -5.81 15.38 -9.94
C GLU A 164 -7.32 15.65 -10.04
N ARG A 165 -7.82 16.01 -11.24
CA ARG A 165 -9.24 16.28 -11.48
C ARG A 165 -10.12 15.03 -11.29
N HIS A 166 -9.53 13.86 -11.40
CA HIS A 166 -10.20 12.56 -11.29
C HIS A 166 -9.82 11.77 -10.04
N GLY A 167 -9.17 12.42 -9.07
CA GLY A 167 -8.66 11.75 -7.86
C GLY A 167 -9.71 11.11 -6.95
N GLY A 168 -11.00 11.33 -7.24
CA GLY A 168 -12.13 10.71 -6.54
C GLY A 168 -12.86 9.63 -7.31
N ASP A 169 -12.46 9.33 -8.54
CA ASP A 169 -13.08 8.31 -9.39
C ASP A 169 -12.69 6.86 -9.00
N ASP A 170 -13.22 5.88 -9.75
CA ASP A 170 -13.01 4.45 -9.47
C ASP A 170 -11.55 4.03 -9.57
N LEU A 171 -10.73 4.68 -10.40
CA LEU A 171 -9.31 4.45 -10.55
C LEU A 171 -8.45 5.40 -9.71
N ASN A 172 -9.07 6.17 -8.81
CA ASN A 172 -8.39 7.15 -7.97
C ASN A 172 -7.53 8.17 -8.75
N GLY A 173 -7.99 8.56 -9.94
CA GLY A 173 -7.33 9.54 -10.81
C GLY A 173 -6.35 8.96 -11.84
N PHE A 174 -6.20 7.64 -11.93
CA PHE A 174 -5.31 7.03 -12.92
C PHE A 174 -6.03 6.72 -14.23
N ALA A 175 -5.45 7.15 -15.33
CA ALA A 175 -5.91 6.81 -16.68
C ALA A 175 -4.80 6.08 -17.45
N LEU A 176 -5.13 4.98 -18.12
CA LEU A 176 -4.19 4.31 -19.03
C LEU A 176 -3.83 5.27 -20.17
N VAL A 177 -2.52 5.50 -20.35
CA VAL A 177 -2.03 6.42 -21.40
C VAL A 177 -1.09 5.73 -22.39
N LYS A 178 -0.49 4.58 -22.02
CA LYS A 178 0.43 3.90 -22.91
C LYS A 178 0.50 2.41 -22.61
N VAL A 179 0.63 1.60 -23.65
CA VAL A 179 0.92 0.17 -23.56
C VAL A 179 2.08 -0.14 -24.48
N GLU A 180 3.10 -0.77 -23.94
CA GLU A 180 4.31 -1.16 -24.65
C GLU A 180 4.57 -2.65 -24.45
N ARG A 181 5.14 -3.27 -25.46
CA ARG A 181 5.58 -4.67 -25.41
C ARG A 181 7.07 -4.75 -25.68
N GLY A 182 7.76 -5.51 -24.87
CA GLY A 182 9.19 -5.74 -24.96
C GLY A 182 9.55 -7.21 -24.81
N LYS A 183 10.85 -7.49 -24.85
CA LYS A 183 11.41 -8.79 -24.51
C LYS A 183 12.03 -8.70 -23.12
N LEU A 184 11.81 -9.71 -22.31
CA LEU A 184 12.44 -9.85 -21.00
C LEU A 184 13.69 -10.70 -21.14
N GLY A 185 14.86 -10.12 -20.89
CA GLY A 185 16.12 -10.87 -20.81
C GLY A 185 16.21 -11.67 -19.52
N CYS A 186 17.01 -12.72 -19.50
CA CYS A 186 17.24 -13.56 -18.32
C CYS A 186 17.92 -12.84 -17.15
N ASN A 187 18.50 -11.69 -17.39
CA ASN A 187 19.07 -10.78 -16.39
C ASN A 187 18.01 -9.83 -15.77
N GLY A 188 16.72 -9.99 -16.12
CA GLY A 188 15.64 -9.12 -15.66
C GLY A 188 15.53 -7.78 -16.43
N ALA A 189 16.45 -7.49 -17.34
CA ALA A 189 16.35 -6.29 -18.18
C ALA A 189 15.33 -6.49 -19.29
N SER A 190 14.52 -5.46 -19.54
CA SER A 190 13.56 -5.45 -20.64
C SER A 190 14.08 -4.58 -21.77
N GLU A 191 14.09 -5.12 -22.97
CA GLU A 191 14.65 -4.47 -24.15
C GLU A 191 13.64 -4.44 -25.31
N ASN A 192 13.96 -3.65 -26.35
CA ASN A 192 13.21 -3.61 -27.61
C ASN A 192 11.73 -3.27 -27.42
N TRP A 193 11.44 -2.22 -26.64
CA TRP A 193 10.11 -1.75 -26.41
C TRP A 193 9.44 -1.25 -27.69
N GLN A 194 8.26 -1.79 -27.98
CA GLN A 194 7.39 -1.35 -29.07
C GLN A 194 6.10 -0.81 -28.49
N VAL A 195 5.69 0.39 -28.92
CA VAL A 195 4.41 0.96 -28.53
C VAL A 195 3.29 0.20 -29.22
N MET A 196 2.39 -0.39 -28.40
CA MET A 196 1.22 -1.11 -28.87
C MET A 196 -0.01 -0.20 -28.92
N TRP A 197 -0.06 0.76 -28.00
CA TRP A 197 -1.14 1.74 -27.90
C TRP A 197 -0.66 2.95 -27.09
N GLU A 198 -1.10 4.14 -27.48
CA GLU A 198 -0.84 5.42 -26.79
C GLU A 198 -2.02 6.38 -27.01
N ASN A 199 -2.40 7.13 -25.94
CA ASN A 199 -3.49 8.12 -25.94
C ASN A 199 -2.95 9.53 -25.76
#